data_a5b27cc647fe17792d447178e37010c4
#
_entry.id   a5b27cc647fe17792d447178e37010c4
#
_cell.length_a   1.000
_cell.length_b   1.000
_cell.length_c   1.000
_cell.angle_alpha   90.00
_cell.angle_beta   90.00
_cell.angle_gamma   90.00
#
_symmetry.space_group_name_H-M   'P 1'
#
loop_
_entity.id
_entity.type
_entity.pdbx_description
1 polymer ?
#
loop_
_entity_poly.entity_id
_entity_poly.type
_entity_poly.pdbx_seq_one_letter_code
_entity_poly.pdbx_strand_id
1 'polypeptide(L)'
;HVTRYPCGGIVRFSKYHPGKYLMAWLPKSSELNERTTIVIDNQIFGEILYRQIAGALARRIVNYANCGNEVVQGKDAGFIKFGSRVDIFLPLDSKILVNVGDKVKGGIDLIAKK
;
A
#
# COMPACT_ATOMS: atom_id res chain seq x y z
N HIS A 1 2.96 11.78 4.87
CA HIS A 1 3.51 11.07 3.70
C HIS A 1 2.38 10.64 2.78
N VAL A 2 2.51 10.95 1.51
CA VAL A 2 1.54 10.58 0.48
C VAL A 2 1.71 9.11 0.13
N THR A 3 0.59 8.38 0.10
CA THR A 3 0.54 7.03 -0.47
C THR A 3 0.15 7.18 -1.94
N ARG A 4 0.91 6.57 -2.84
CA ARG A 4 0.62 6.60 -4.27
C ARG A 4 0.16 5.23 -4.72
N TYR A 5 -0.72 5.20 -5.73
CA TYR A 5 -1.16 3.92 -6.28
C TYR A 5 0.04 3.16 -6.86
N PRO A 6 0.26 1.91 -6.43
CA PRO A 6 1.41 1.13 -6.91
C PRO A 6 1.28 0.71 -8.36
N CYS A 7 0.07 0.65 -8.89
CA CYS A 7 -0.22 0.32 -10.29
C CYS A 7 -1.52 0.96 -10.71
N GLY A 8 -1.77 1.01 -12.02
CA GLY A 8 -3.05 1.41 -12.58
C GLY A 8 -4.01 0.21 -12.68
N GLY A 9 -5.29 0.49 -12.79
CA GLY A 9 -6.32 -0.52 -12.97
C GLY A 9 -7.63 -0.16 -12.27
N ILE A 10 -8.44 -1.17 -12.01
CA ILE A 10 -9.74 -1.02 -11.35
C ILE A 10 -9.63 -1.49 -9.91
N VAL A 11 -10.10 -0.65 -8.98
CA VAL A 11 -10.18 -1.03 -7.56
C VAL A 11 -11.28 -2.08 -7.40
N ARG A 12 -10.91 -3.28 -6.99
CA ARG A 12 -11.84 -4.39 -6.76
C ARG A 12 -12.27 -4.53 -5.31
N PHE A 13 -11.47 -4.00 -4.40
CA PHE A 13 -11.73 -4.11 -2.97
C PHE A 13 -11.11 -2.92 -2.25
N SER A 14 -11.82 -2.36 -1.30
CA SER A 14 -11.31 -1.29 -0.44
C SER A 14 -11.98 -1.40 0.91
N LYS A 15 -11.20 -1.62 1.97
CA LYS A 15 -11.74 -1.84 3.31
C LYS A 15 -10.85 -1.21 4.37
N TYR A 16 -11.48 -0.53 5.32
CA TYR A 16 -10.83 -0.07 6.55
C TYR A 16 -10.97 -1.14 7.63
N HIS A 17 -9.87 -1.39 8.33
CA HIS A 17 -9.84 -2.30 9.48
C HIS A 17 -9.43 -1.52 10.73
N PRO A 18 -10.27 -1.42 11.75
CA PRO A 18 -9.83 -0.90 13.04
C PRO A 18 -8.80 -1.84 13.66
N GLY A 19 -7.97 -1.32 14.54
CA GLY A 19 -6.94 -2.13 15.16
C GLY A 19 -6.09 -1.35 16.14
N LYS A 20 -4.94 -1.92 16.46
CA LYS A 20 -3.97 -1.38 17.41
C LYS A 20 -3.07 -0.34 16.76
N TYR A 21 -2.16 0.22 17.55
CA TYR A 21 -1.16 1.20 17.11
C TYR A 21 0.22 0.76 17.56
N LEU A 22 0.60 -0.46 17.18
CA LEU A 22 1.93 -1.00 17.41
C LEU A 22 2.94 -0.26 16.53
N MET A 23 4.23 -0.34 16.87
CA MET A 23 5.28 0.17 16.00
C MET A 23 5.12 -0.44 14.60
N ALA A 24 5.06 0.41 13.57
CA ALA A 24 4.73 -0.04 12.22
C ALA A 24 5.75 -1.02 11.64
N TRP A 25 7.00 -0.98 12.09
CA TRP A 25 8.05 -1.89 11.62
C TRP A 25 7.92 -3.32 12.17
N LEU A 26 7.07 -3.56 13.15
CA LEU A 26 6.84 -4.92 13.66
C LEU A 26 6.07 -5.74 12.62
N PRO A 27 6.45 -7.01 12.36
CA PRO A 27 5.76 -7.84 11.37
C PRO A 27 4.24 -7.96 11.64
N LYS A 28 3.84 -8.13 12.88
CA LYS A 28 2.43 -8.28 13.27
C LYS A 28 1.57 -7.03 13.06
N SER A 29 2.18 -5.85 12.82
CA SER A 29 1.43 -4.62 12.58
C SER A 29 0.57 -4.72 11.31
N SER A 30 0.99 -5.49 10.32
CA SER A 30 0.25 -5.70 9.08
C SER A 30 -1.12 -6.37 9.30
N GLU A 31 -1.29 -7.08 10.39
CA GLU A 31 -2.53 -7.80 10.70
C GLU A 31 -3.26 -7.21 11.90
N LEU A 32 -2.57 -6.54 12.81
CA LEU A 32 -3.14 -6.09 14.08
C LEU A 32 -3.41 -4.60 14.15
N ASN A 33 -2.67 -3.77 13.41
CA ASN A 33 -2.84 -2.32 13.47
C ASN A 33 -4.04 -1.85 12.66
N GLU A 34 -4.52 -0.66 13.01
CA GLU A 34 -5.44 0.09 12.16
C GLU A 34 -4.85 0.16 10.76
N ARG A 35 -5.62 -0.19 9.75
CA ARG A 35 -5.12 -0.30 8.40
C ARG A 35 -6.23 -0.24 7.36
N THR A 36 -5.86 0.01 6.12
CA THR A 36 -6.74 -0.16 4.96
C THR A 36 -6.17 -1.27 4.07
N THR A 37 -7.04 -2.01 3.42
CA THR A 37 -6.67 -3.02 2.43
C THR A 37 -7.33 -2.69 1.12
N ILE A 38 -6.53 -2.55 0.07
CA ILE A 38 -7.00 -2.21 -1.27
C ILE A 38 -6.48 -3.27 -2.26
N VAL A 39 -7.36 -3.73 -3.15
CA VAL A 39 -7.00 -4.62 -4.25
C VAL A 39 -7.26 -3.90 -5.57
N ILE A 40 -6.26 -3.87 -6.44
CA ILE A 40 -6.35 -3.29 -7.78
C ILE A 40 -6.17 -4.42 -8.78
N ASP A 41 -7.08 -4.51 -9.75
CA ASP A 41 -6.96 -5.41 -10.88
C ASP A 41 -6.16 -4.70 -11.98
N ASN A 42 -4.91 -5.12 -12.15
CA ASN A 42 -3.96 -4.56 -13.12
C ASN A 42 -3.82 -5.49 -14.32
N GLN A 43 -3.75 -4.92 -15.52
CA GLN A 43 -3.70 -5.72 -16.75
C GLN A 43 -2.41 -6.55 -16.88
N ILE A 44 -1.32 -6.12 -16.29
CA ILE A 44 0.00 -6.78 -16.42
C ILE A 44 0.23 -7.76 -15.28
N PHE A 45 0.05 -7.29 -14.04
CA PHE A 45 0.31 -8.12 -12.84
C PHE A 45 -0.87 -9.02 -12.45
N GLY A 46 -2.08 -8.69 -12.87
CA GLY A 46 -3.29 -9.25 -12.28
C GLY A 46 -3.66 -8.50 -11.02
N GLU A 47 -4.12 -9.18 -9.99
CA GLU A 47 -4.51 -8.52 -8.76
C GLU A 47 -3.29 -8.17 -7.90
N ILE A 48 -3.20 -6.91 -7.50
CA ILE A 48 -2.22 -6.41 -6.55
C ILE A 48 -2.96 -5.90 -5.33
N LEU A 49 -2.54 -6.34 -4.15
CA LEU A 49 -3.07 -5.87 -2.89
C LEU A 49 -2.06 -4.95 -2.22
N TYR A 50 -2.51 -3.82 -1.68
CA TYR A 50 -1.66 -3.03 -0.79
C TYR A 50 -2.41 -2.63 0.48
N ARG A 51 -1.66 -2.39 1.54
CA ARG A 51 -2.17 -1.96 2.83
C ARG A 51 -1.47 -0.70 3.28
N GLN A 52 -2.26 0.29 3.68
CA GLN A 52 -1.78 1.41 4.48
C GLN A 52 -1.91 1.01 5.94
N ILE A 53 -0.82 1.06 6.70
CA ILE A 53 -0.78 0.56 8.07
C ILE A 53 -0.36 1.68 9.00
N ALA A 54 -1.20 1.98 10.00
CA ALA A 54 -0.90 2.95 11.02
C ALA A 54 0.25 2.47 11.91
N GLY A 55 0.94 3.41 12.54
CA GLY A 55 1.97 3.13 13.52
C GLY A 55 1.62 3.70 14.88
N ALA A 56 2.59 3.70 15.80
CA ALA A 56 2.38 4.22 17.15
C ALA A 56 2.00 5.71 17.17
N LEU A 57 2.56 6.49 16.25
CA LEU A 57 2.29 7.92 16.11
C LEU A 57 1.41 8.26 14.90
N ALA A 58 1.53 7.50 13.82
CA ALA A 58 0.80 7.72 12.58
C ALA A 58 -0.55 7.01 12.63
N ARG A 59 -1.53 7.63 13.28
CA ARG A 59 -2.79 6.97 13.61
C ARG A 59 -3.93 7.22 12.64
N ARG A 60 -3.88 8.30 11.87
CA ARG A 60 -4.95 8.61 10.92
C ARG A 60 -4.56 8.17 9.51
N ILE A 61 -5.37 7.34 8.92
CA ILE A 61 -5.21 6.90 7.54
C ILE A 61 -6.26 7.57 6.70
N VAL A 62 -5.81 8.24 5.62
CA VAL A 62 -6.71 8.78 4.59
C VAL A 62 -6.56 7.90 3.36
N ASN A 63 -7.67 7.34 2.92
CA ASN A 63 -7.73 6.43 1.77
C ASN A 63 -8.72 6.98 0.74
N TYR A 64 -8.23 7.23 -0.47
CA TYR A 64 -9.06 7.73 -1.58
C TYR A 64 -9.57 6.61 -2.49
N ALA A 65 -9.08 5.38 -2.31
CA ALA A 65 -9.45 4.27 -3.18
C ALA A 65 -10.87 3.78 -2.87
N ASN A 66 -11.74 3.84 -3.86
CA ASN A 66 -13.11 3.35 -3.76
C ASN A 66 -13.32 2.21 -4.76
N CYS A 67 -14.01 1.16 -4.33
CA CYS A 67 -14.33 0.01 -5.17
C CYS A 67 -15.03 0.46 -6.46
N GLY A 68 -14.56 -0.05 -7.59
CA GLY A 68 -15.06 0.28 -8.92
C GLY A 68 -14.34 1.44 -9.62
N ASN A 69 -13.55 2.23 -8.90
CA ASN A 69 -12.82 3.34 -9.50
C ASN A 69 -11.66 2.84 -10.35
N GLU A 70 -11.45 3.52 -11.48
CA GLU A 70 -10.22 3.38 -12.25
C GLU A 70 -9.15 4.29 -11.66
N VAL A 71 -7.96 3.73 -11.40
CA VAL A 71 -6.85 4.46 -10.79
C VAL A 71 -5.62 4.43 -11.68
N VAL A 72 -4.75 5.40 -11.50
CA VAL A 72 -3.54 5.58 -12.30
C VAL A 72 -2.31 5.45 -11.41
N GLN A 73 -1.33 4.66 -11.86
CA GLN A 73 -0.07 4.50 -11.15
C GLN A 73 0.56 5.85 -10.81
N GLY A 74 1.05 5.99 -9.59
CA GLY A 74 1.75 7.19 -9.13
C GLY A 74 0.85 8.32 -8.66
N LYS A 75 -0.46 8.27 -8.90
CA LYS A 75 -1.41 9.27 -8.40
C LYS A 75 -1.69 9.05 -6.91
N ASP A 76 -2.18 10.08 -6.24
CA ASP A 76 -2.47 10.04 -4.82
C ASP A 76 -3.54 9.01 -4.49
N ALA A 77 -3.20 8.05 -3.65
CA ALA A 77 -4.12 7.03 -3.13
C ALA A 77 -4.60 7.37 -1.71
N GLY A 78 -3.94 8.28 -1.05
CA GLY A 78 -4.23 8.70 0.30
C GLY A 78 -2.99 9.21 1.00
N PHE A 79 -3.02 9.30 2.32
CA PHE A 79 -1.82 9.63 3.08
C PHE A 79 -1.92 9.12 4.52
N ILE A 80 -0.75 8.97 5.15
CA ILE A 80 -0.59 8.66 6.57
C ILE A 80 0.59 9.48 7.06
N LYS A 81 0.60 9.87 8.34
CA LYS A 81 1.71 10.58 8.95
C LYS A 81 2.98 9.72 9.03
N PHE A 82 4.09 10.35 9.29
CA PHE A 82 5.38 9.69 9.49
C PHE A 82 5.30 8.60 10.56
N GLY A 83 6.02 7.50 10.34
CA GLY A 83 6.00 6.35 11.24
C GLY A 83 4.97 5.29 10.85
N SER A 84 4.39 5.42 9.67
CA SER A 84 3.48 4.44 9.09
C SER A 84 4.23 3.45 8.20
N ARG A 85 3.50 2.52 7.61
CA ARG A 85 4.04 1.48 6.73
C ARG A 85 3.07 1.22 5.59
N VAL A 86 3.60 0.84 4.45
CA VAL A 86 2.80 0.34 3.32
C VAL A 86 3.33 -1.04 2.94
N ASP A 87 2.46 -2.02 2.91
CA ASP A 87 2.76 -3.36 2.41
C ASP A 87 2.14 -3.55 1.04
N ILE A 88 2.91 -4.14 0.12
CA ILE A 88 2.44 -4.46 -1.23
C ILE A 88 2.60 -5.95 -1.43
N PHE A 89 1.51 -6.63 -1.79
CA PHE A 89 1.48 -8.07 -2.03
C PHE A 89 1.35 -8.30 -3.53
N LEU A 90 2.37 -8.92 -4.09
CA LEU A 90 2.52 -9.14 -5.53
C LEU A 90 2.35 -10.61 -5.88
N PRO A 91 1.96 -10.94 -7.15
CA PRO A 91 2.01 -12.31 -7.61
C PRO A 91 3.41 -12.91 -7.47
N LEU A 92 3.47 -14.22 -7.26
CA LEU A 92 4.73 -14.93 -6.98
C LEU A 92 5.74 -14.87 -8.13
N ASP A 93 5.28 -14.65 -9.36
CA ASP A 93 6.14 -14.54 -10.55
C ASP A 93 6.68 -13.12 -10.76
N SER A 94 6.42 -12.20 -9.86
CA SER A 94 6.94 -10.84 -9.94
C SER A 94 8.42 -10.78 -9.61
N LYS A 95 9.14 -9.89 -10.27
CA LYS A 95 10.57 -9.64 -10.00
C LYS A 95 10.70 -8.46 -9.06
N ILE A 96 11.27 -8.68 -7.89
CA ILE A 96 11.52 -7.63 -6.91
C ILE A 96 12.83 -6.92 -7.25
N LEU A 97 12.78 -5.60 -7.36
CA LEU A 97 13.92 -4.77 -7.81
C LEU A 97 14.60 -4.02 -6.67
N VAL A 98 14.15 -4.20 -5.43
CA VAL A 98 14.67 -3.53 -4.25
C VAL A 98 15.08 -4.54 -3.19
N ASN A 99 15.99 -4.13 -2.31
CA ASN A 99 16.45 -4.94 -1.19
C ASN A 99 16.05 -4.28 0.13
N VAL A 100 16.01 -5.09 1.18
CA VAL A 100 15.78 -4.59 2.54
C VAL A 100 16.84 -3.54 2.87
N GLY A 101 16.39 -2.40 3.37
CA GLY A 101 17.26 -1.27 3.72
C GLY A 101 17.41 -0.23 2.62
N ASP A 102 16.97 -0.50 1.40
CA ASP A 102 17.04 0.48 0.33
C ASP A 102 16.15 1.69 0.63
N LYS A 103 16.66 2.88 0.33
CA LYS A 103 15.86 4.10 0.34
C LYS A 103 15.31 4.33 -1.06
N VAL A 104 14.00 4.56 -1.14
CA VAL A 104 13.31 4.77 -2.42
C VAL A 104 12.54 6.09 -2.39
N LYS A 105 12.34 6.66 -3.59
CA LYS A 105 11.55 7.88 -3.77
C LYS A 105 10.18 7.50 -4.34
N GLY A 106 9.13 7.87 -3.61
CA GLY A 106 7.76 7.63 -4.03
C GLY A 106 7.45 8.29 -5.37
N GLY A 107 6.80 7.55 -6.25
CA GLY A 107 6.43 8.02 -7.57
C GLY A 107 7.58 8.04 -8.60
N ILE A 108 8.78 7.60 -8.21
CA ILE A 108 9.97 7.62 -9.08
C ILE A 108 10.60 6.24 -9.20
N ASP A 109 10.91 5.59 -8.07
CA ASP A 109 11.66 4.33 -8.09
C ASP A 109 10.76 3.14 -8.34
N LEU A 110 11.23 2.22 -9.19
CA LEU A 110 10.56 0.95 -9.43
C LEU A 110 10.89 -0.03 -8.30
N ILE A 111 9.85 -0.64 -7.74
CA ILE A 111 9.98 -1.62 -6.66
C ILE A 111 9.97 -3.03 -7.22
N ALA A 112 9.15 -3.28 -8.24
CA ALA A 112 8.99 -4.59 -8.85
C ALA A 112 8.58 -4.47 -10.31
N LYS A 113 8.75 -5.56 -11.06
CA LYS A 113 8.25 -5.70 -12.42
C LYS A 113 7.74 -7.12 -12.65
N LYS A 114 6.99 -7.29 -13.71
CA LYS A 114 6.49 -8.59 -14.12
C LYS A 114 7.58 -9.50 -14.70
#